data_ace6b243aae1b9bf5c3887a572b6b9ba
#
_entry.id   ace6b243aae1b9bf5c3887a572b6b9ba
#
_cell.length_a   1.000
_cell.length_b   1.000
_cell.length_c   1.000
_cell.angle_alpha   90.00
_cell.angle_beta   90.00
_cell.angle_gamma   90.00
#
_symmetry.space_group_name_H-M   'P 1'
#
loop_
_entity.id
_entity.type
_entity.pdbx_description
1 polymer ?
#
loop_
_entity_poly.entity_id
_entity_poly.type
_entity_poly.pdbx_seq_one_letter_code
_entity_poly.pdbx_strand_id
1 'polypeptide(L)'
;MAINKFQIIGNVGNDPKLHFFEGKDQLSIQFSVAVTKTWKNAQGEKQEHTTWIRCTRYTKTQELAKYIKKGDRIYVEGEAFASAYIKDGKAAPFLEMRVNKIDFLERKSSTATPPAPDDVPPRDNAEDDLPF
;
A
#
# COMPACT_ATOMS: atom_id res chain seq x y z
N MET A 1 -15.11 17.87 17.98
CA MET A 1 -14.48 16.53 17.88
C MET A 1 -14.58 16.01 16.46
N ALA A 2 -13.54 15.33 16.00
CA ALA A 2 -13.54 14.76 14.68
C ALA A 2 -12.95 13.35 14.71
N ILE A 3 -13.43 12.50 13.83
CA ILE A 3 -12.91 11.16 13.73
C ILE A 3 -12.60 10.88 12.26
N ASN A 4 -11.41 10.41 12.01
CA ASN A 4 -11.02 10.01 10.67
C ASN A 4 -10.22 8.72 10.86
N LYS A 5 -10.87 7.60 10.70
CA LYS A 5 -10.24 6.31 10.93
C LYS A 5 -10.44 5.42 9.73
N PHE A 6 -9.34 4.99 9.16
CA PHE A 6 -9.35 4.15 7.99
C PHE A 6 -8.64 2.86 8.35
N GLN A 7 -9.25 1.75 8.03
CA GLN A 7 -8.68 0.44 8.35
C GLN A 7 -8.70 -0.43 7.12
N ILE A 8 -7.59 -1.05 6.82
CA ILE A 8 -7.52 -1.93 5.66
C ILE A 8 -6.71 -3.17 5.97
N ILE A 9 -6.98 -4.22 5.26
CA ILE A 9 -6.18 -5.43 5.28
C ILE A 9 -5.89 -5.70 3.82
N GLY A 10 -4.65 -5.82 3.49
CA GLY A 10 -4.28 -6.08 2.12
C GLY A 10 -2.84 -6.53 2.02
N ASN A 11 -2.34 -6.58 0.81
CA ASN A 11 -0.97 -7.04 0.59
C ASN A 11 -0.07 -5.89 0.17
N VAL A 12 1.13 -5.87 0.69
CA VAL A 12 2.09 -4.82 0.37
C VAL A 12 2.48 -4.97 -1.09
N GLY A 13 2.38 -3.89 -1.83
CA GLY A 13 2.65 -3.93 -3.26
C GLY A 13 4.07 -3.61 -3.68
N ASN A 14 4.85 -3.03 -2.78
CA ASN A 14 6.23 -2.71 -3.10
C ASN A 14 7.00 -2.60 -1.81
N ASP A 15 8.33 -2.71 -1.89
CA ASP A 15 9.15 -2.57 -0.71
C ASP A 15 9.09 -1.09 -0.32
N PRO A 16 9.19 -0.79 0.95
CA PRO A 16 9.03 0.59 1.41
C PRO A 16 10.13 1.51 0.94
N LYS A 17 9.78 2.77 0.76
CA LYS A 17 10.73 3.79 0.38
C LYS A 17 10.86 4.72 1.58
N LEU A 18 12.09 5.12 1.86
CA LEU A 18 12.35 6.00 2.97
C LEU A 18 12.66 7.40 2.48
N HIS A 19 12.18 8.38 3.21
CA HIS A 19 12.48 9.76 2.90
C HIS A 19 12.91 10.42 4.21
N PHE A 20 14.12 10.93 4.25
CA PHE A 20 14.64 11.57 5.44
C PHE A 20 14.49 13.08 5.33
N PHE A 21 13.98 13.70 6.37
CA PHE A 21 13.78 15.15 6.36
C PHE A 21 15.02 15.81 6.92
N GLU A 22 15.62 16.63 6.13
CA GLU A 22 16.83 17.31 6.48
C GLU A 22 16.62 18.21 7.66
N GLY A 23 17.51 18.24 8.56
CA GLY A 23 17.40 19.10 9.73
C GLY A 23 16.40 18.61 10.77
N LYS A 24 15.81 17.46 10.55
CA LYS A 24 14.86 16.93 11.51
C LYS A 24 15.20 15.49 11.81
N ASP A 25 14.87 15.07 13.02
CA ASP A 25 15.16 13.73 13.43
C ASP A 25 13.92 12.90 13.09
N GLN A 26 13.53 12.92 11.82
CA GLN A 26 12.32 12.28 11.40
C GLN A 26 12.41 11.80 9.96
N LEU A 27 11.71 10.75 9.65
CA LEU A 27 11.67 10.24 8.29
C LEU A 27 10.28 9.70 8.00
N SER A 28 9.99 9.45 6.75
CA SER A 28 8.73 8.85 6.39
C SER A 28 9.03 7.52 5.69
N ILE A 29 8.17 6.55 5.94
CA ILE A 29 8.25 5.25 5.30
C ILE A 29 7.00 5.16 4.45
N GLN A 30 7.19 5.00 3.14
CA GLN A 30 6.07 4.94 2.22
C GLN A 30 5.98 3.59 1.53
N PHE A 31 4.80 3.06 1.44
CA PHE A 31 4.58 1.80 0.74
C PHE A 31 3.14 1.78 0.26
N SER A 32 2.82 0.90 -0.65
CA SER A 32 1.46 0.81 -1.16
C SER A 32 0.87 -0.51 -0.73
N VAL A 33 -0.44 -0.53 -0.55
CA VAL A 33 -1.14 -1.74 -0.14
C VAL A 33 -2.28 -1.97 -1.12
N ALA A 34 -2.41 -3.18 -1.58
CA ALA A 34 -3.47 -3.56 -2.50
C ALA A 34 -4.55 -4.28 -1.72
N VAL A 35 -5.75 -3.75 -1.78
CA VAL A 35 -6.90 -4.37 -1.14
C VAL A 35 -7.76 -4.94 -2.26
N THR A 36 -7.84 -6.24 -2.34
CA THR A 36 -8.54 -6.90 -3.42
C THR A 36 -9.83 -7.54 -2.92
N LYS A 37 -10.91 -7.25 -3.63
CA LYS A 37 -12.20 -7.85 -3.29
C LYS A 37 -12.60 -8.71 -4.48
N THR A 38 -13.16 -9.86 -4.20
CA THR A 38 -13.64 -10.73 -5.24
C THR A 38 -15.11 -11.04 -4.98
N TRP A 39 -15.88 -11.20 -6.03
CA TRP A 39 -17.29 -11.53 -5.89
C TRP A 39 -17.74 -12.21 -7.18
N LYS A 40 -18.97 -12.68 -7.22
CA LYS A 40 -19.50 -13.29 -8.42
C LYS A 40 -20.61 -12.41 -8.92
N ASN A 41 -20.68 -12.23 -10.22
CA ASN A 41 -21.71 -11.39 -10.79
C ASN A 41 -22.97 -12.25 -11.01
N ALA A 42 -23.99 -11.68 -11.61
CA ALA A 42 -25.25 -12.35 -11.82
C ALA A 42 -25.11 -13.61 -12.66
N GLN A 43 -24.12 -13.69 -13.51
CA GLN A 43 -23.92 -14.84 -14.36
C GLN A 43 -23.04 -15.88 -13.67
N GLY A 44 -22.67 -15.64 -12.43
CA GLY A 44 -21.84 -16.59 -11.73
C GLY A 44 -20.34 -16.45 -12.02
N GLU A 45 -19.95 -15.42 -12.76
CA GLU A 45 -18.56 -15.23 -13.12
C GLU A 45 -17.81 -14.52 -12.01
N LYS A 46 -16.62 -14.94 -11.75
CA LYS A 46 -15.81 -14.35 -10.69
C LYS A 46 -15.31 -12.98 -11.14
N GLN A 47 -15.50 -11.98 -10.30
CA GLN A 47 -15.05 -10.63 -10.58
C GLN A 47 -14.06 -10.22 -9.51
N GLU A 48 -13.18 -9.30 -9.82
CA GLU A 48 -12.18 -8.87 -8.90
C GLU A 48 -11.92 -7.38 -9.04
N HIS A 49 -11.72 -6.71 -7.95
CA HIS A 49 -11.40 -5.29 -7.97
C HIS A 49 -10.34 -5.01 -6.92
N THR A 50 -9.31 -4.32 -7.31
CA THR A 50 -8.22 -3.98 -6.40
C THR A 50 -8.17 -2.48 -6.20
N THR A 51 -8.12 -2.09 -4.94
CA THR A 51 -7.97 -0.69 -4.58
C THR A 51 -6.56 -0.53 -4.06
N TRP A 52 -5.85 0.46 -4.57
CA TRP A 52 -4.49 0.72 -4.12
C TRP A 52 -4.49 1.89 -3.17
N ILE A 53 -3.82 1.74 -2.03
CA ILE A 53 -3.75 2.80 -1.05
C ILE A 53 -2.28 3.08 -0.79
N ARG A 54 -1.91 4.35 -0.84
CA ARG A 54 -0.53 4.75 -0.54
C ARG A 54 -0.49 4.97 0.96
N CYS A 55 0.42 4.29 1.65
CA CYS A 55 0.54 4.39 3.09
C CYS A 55 1.82 5.11 3.46
N THR A 56 1.75 6.02 4.40
CA THR A 56 2.91 6.77 4.86
C THR A 56 2.94 6.75 6.37
N ARG A 57 4.08 6.38 6.92
CA ARG A 57 4.27 6.40 8.35
C ARG A 57 5.41 7.33 8.68
N TYR A 58 5.16 8.30 9.55
CA TYR A 58 6.21 9.21 9.99
C TYR A 58 6.80 8.65 11.28
N THR A 59 8.10 8.55 11.36
CA THR A 59 8.75 7.93 12.49
C THR A 59 10.16 8.48 12.65
N LYS A 60 10.78 8.17 13.74
CA LYS A 60 12.15 8.64 14.00
C LYS A 60 13.17 7.56 13.68
N THR A 61 12.73 6.32 13.48
CA THR A 61 13.67 5.26 13.20
C THR A 61 13.23 4.49 11.96
N GLN A 62 14.13 3.82 11.32
CA GLN A 62 13.81 3.06 10.14
C GLN A 62 13.59 1.59 10.47
N GLU A 63 13.47 1.25 11.73
CA GLU A 63 13.25 -0.11 12.15
C GLU A 63 12.06 -0.75 11.47
N LEU A 64 10.94 -0.08 11.44
CA LEU A 64 9.74 -0.63 10.85
C LEU A 64 9.93 -1.00 9.39
N ALA A 65 10.69 -0.22 8.66
CA ALA A 65 10.88 -0.48 7.25
C ALA A 65 11.51 -1.84 6.99
N LYS A 66 12.24 -2.35 7.96
CA LYS A 66 12.92 -3.62 7.78
C LYS A 66 11.92 -4.77 7.77
N TYR A 67 10.76 -4.56 8.33
CA TYR A 67 9.76 -5.60 8.42
C TYR A 67 8.68 -5.54 7.34
N ILE A 68 8.61 -4.47 6.60
CA ILE A 68 7.60 -4.33 5.56
C ILE A 68 8.19 -4.85 4.25
N LYS A 69 7.63 -5.91 3.71
CA LYS A 69 8.12 -6.48 2.48
C LYS A 69 7.02 -6.72 1.47
N LYS A 70 7.34 -6.57 0.23
CA LYS A 70 6.40 -6.78 -0.84
C LYS A 70 5.78 -8.17 -0.70
N GLY A 71 4.49 -8.24 -0.79
CA GLY A 71 3.76 -9.50 -0.69
C GLY A 71 3.21 -9.83 0.68
N ASP A 72 3.69 -9.15 1.72
CA ASP A 72 3.22 -9.42 3.06
C ASP A 72 1.76 -9.00 3.18
N ARG A 73 1.00 -9.73 3.96
CA ARG A 73 -0.39 -9.38 4.22
C ARG A 73 -0.40 -8.66 5.55
N ILE A 74 -0.93 -7.45 5.55
CA ILE A 74 -0.90 -6.62 6.76
C ILE A 74 -2.22 -5.93 7.04
N TYR A 75 -2.37 -5.51 8.26
CA TYR A 75 -3.51 -4.72 8.69
C TYR A 75 -2.93 -3.33 8.96
N VAL A 76 -3.54 -2.31 8.41
CA VAL A 76 -3.07 -0.95 8.58
C VAL A 76 -4.22 -0.08 9.04
N GLU A 77 -3.96 0.76 10.01
CA GLU A 77 -4.97 1.66 10.53
C GLU A 77 -4.41 3.06 10.59
N GLY A 78 -5.20 4.03 10.26
CA GLY A 78 -4.76 5.42 10.30
C GLY A 78 -5.81 6.38 9.79
N GLU A 79 -5.38 7.50 9.23
CA GLU A 79 -6.27 8.51 8.72
C GLU A 79 -6.24 8.51 7.22
N ALA A 80 -7.38 8.72 6.60
CA ALA A 80 -7.49 8.70 5.16
C ALA A 80 -7.42 10.11 4.58
N PHE A 81 -6.78 10.24 3.43
CA PHE A 81 -6.67 11.50 2.74
C PHE A 81 -6.89 11.24 1.26
N ALA A 82 -7.48 12.20 0.58
CA ALA A 82 -7.63 12.12 -0.86
C ALA A 82 -6.54 12.99 -1.44
N SER A 83 -5.87 12.51 -2.46
CA SER A 83 -4.81 13.26 -3.11
C SER A 83 -4.92 13.08 -4.61
N ALA A 84 -4.22 13.92 -5.35
CA ALA A 84 -4.21 13.82 -6.79
C ALA A 84 -2.91 14.37 -7.34
N TYR A 85 -2.54 13.93 -8.52
CA TYR A 85 -1.38 14.47 -9.18
C TYR A 85 -1.77 14.64 -10.64
N ILE A 86 -0.98 15.41 -11.37
CA ILE A 86 -1.28 15.67 -12.76
C ILE A 86 -0.44 14.74 -13.62
N LYS A 87 -1.09 14.03 -14.51
CA LYS A 87 -0.40 13.14 -15.41
C LYS A 87 -1.00 13.38 -16.79
N ASP A 88 -0.16 13.77 -17.73
CA ASP A 88 -0.56 14.04 -19.08
C ASP A 88 -1.69 15.06 -19.11
N GLY A 89 -1.60 16.08 -18.30
CA GLY A 89 -2.58 17.14 -18.28
C GLY A 89 -3.88 16.81 -17.58
N LYS A 90 -3.97 15.63 -17.00
CA LYS A 90 -5.19 15.24 -16.32
C LYS A 90 -4.94 14.92 -14.86
N ALA A 91 -5.92 15.20 -14.03
CA ALA A 91 -5.79 14.91 -12.61
C ALA A 91 -5.97 13.41 -12.41
N ALA A 92 -5.09 12.80 -11.65
CA ALA A 92 -5.18 11.38 -11.34
C ALA A 92 -5.33 11.26 -9.82
N PRO A 93 -6.50 10.94 -9.33
CA PRO A 93 -6.73 10.86 -7.90
C PRO A 93 -6.21 9.55 -7.34
N PHE A 94 -5.83 9.57 -6.08
CA PHE A 94 -5.46 8.34 -5.42
C PHE A 94 -5.78 8.46 -3.93
N LEU A 95 -5.86 7.32 -3.28
CA LEU A 95 -6.22 7.27 -1.89
C LEU A 95 -4.94 7.17 -1.07
N GLU A 96 -4.84 7.98 -0.05
CA GLU A 96 -3.66 8.01 0.78
C GLU A 96 -4.02 7.84 2.25
N MET A 97 -3.12 7.25 3.01
CA MET A 97 -3.37 6.98 4.40
C MET A 97 -2.15 7.32 5.21
N ARG A 98 -2.36 8.03 6.31
CA ARG A 98 -1.28 8.29 7.26
C ARG A 98 -1.41 7.20 8.31
N VAL A 99 -0.42 6.36 8.42
CA VAL A 99 -0.48 5.16 9.24
C VAL A 99 -0.20 5.39 10.70
N ASN A 100 -1.06 4.86 11.56
CA ASN A 100 -0.87 4.96 13.00
C ASN A 100 -0.52 3.58 13.54
N LYS A 101 -0.99 2.53 12.92
CA LYS A 101 -0.78 1.18 13.43
C LYS A 101 -0.64 0.18 12.29
N ILE A 102 0.27 -0.75 12.44
CA ILE A 102 0.47 -1.80 11.47
C ILE A 102 0.60 -3.11 12.20
N ASP A 103 -0.12 -4.15 11.75
CA ASP A 103 0.03 -5.47 12.31
C ASP A 103 0.32 -6.41 11.14
N PHE A 104 1.29 -7.26 11.29
CA PHE A 104 1.65 -8.19 10.24
C PHE A 104 0.84 -9.47 10.41
N LEU A 105 0.02 -9.77 9.42
CA LEU A 105 -0.87 -10.91 9.51
C LEU A 105 -0.25 -12.16 8.91
N GLU A 106 0.38 -12.01 7.77
CA GLU A 106 0.97 -13.13 7.11
C GLU A 106 2.17 -12.67 6.37
N ARG A 107 3.30 -13.26 6.57
CA ARG A 107 4.47 -12.89 5.86
C ARG A 107 4.61 -13.75 4.64
N LYS A 108 5.04 -13.13 3.57
CA LYS A 108 5.28 -13.89 2.38
C LYS A 108 6.54 -14.64 2.69
N SER A 109 6.43 -15.89 2.90
CA SER A 109 7.54 -16.68 3.28
C SER A 109 8.47 -16.92 2.12
N SER A 110 9.72 -16.95 2.43
CA SER A 110 10.69 -17.19 1.38
C SER A 110 10.44 -18.61 0.90
N THR A 111 9.77 -19.37 1.63
CA THR A 111 9.62 -20.72 1.24
C THR A 111 8.52 -20.76 0.27
N ALA A 112 7.70 -19.98 0.37
CA ALA A 112 6.60 -20.06 -0.44
C ALA A 112 6.88 -19.72 -1.79
N THR A 113 6.69 -19.69 -2.17
CA THR A 113 6.76 -19.36 -3.08
C THR A 113 6.65 -18.99 -3.95
N PRO A 114 6.53 -18.97 -4.58
CA PRO A 114 6.58 -18.65 -5.48
C PRO A 114 6.05 -18.02 -6.27
N PRO A 115 5.91 -17.78 -6.68
CA PRO A 115 5.53 -17.22 -7.35
C PRO A 115 5.35 -16.63 -8.09
N ALA A 116 5.36 -16.37 -8.33
CA ALA A 116 5.20 -15.80 -8.87
C ALA A 116 5.15 -15.27 -9.48
N PRO A 117 5.43 -15.11 -9.84
CA PRO A 117 5.51 -14.33 -10.34
C PRO A 117 4.98 -13.68 -10.85
N ASP A 118 4.78 -13.82 -10.75
CA ASP A 118 4.31 -13.21 -11.01
C ASP A 118 4.20 -12.39 -10.99
N ASP A 119 4.48 -12.34 -10.95
CA ASP A 119 4.42 -11.63 -10.87
C ASP A 119 4.36 -10.82 -11.10
N VAL A 120 4.39 -10.52 -11.12
CA VAL A 120 4.19 -9.69 -11.29
C VAL A 120 4.24 -8.96 -11.78
N PRO A 121 4.49 -8.68 -12.06
CA PRO A 121 4.75 -7.84 -12.58
C PRO A 121 4.22 -7.01 -13.01
N PRO A 122 3.92 -6.85 -13.32
CA PRO A 122 3.45 -5.91 -13.83
C PRO A 122 3.12 -4.97 -13.14
N ARG A 123 3.00 -5.14 -12.47
CA ARG A 123 2.73 -4.31 -11.71
C ARG A 123 3.59 -3.34 -11.63
N ASP A 124 4.52 -3.55 -11.83
CA ASP A 124 5.49 -2.64 -11.78
C ASP A 124 5.03 -1.64 -12.53
N ASN A 125 4.50 -1.91 -13.49
CA ASN A 125 4.06 -1.01 -14.30
C ASN A 125 3.02 -0.45 -13.61
N ALA A 126 2.44 -1.21 -12.97
CA ALA A 126 1.36 -0.72 -12.26
C ALA A 126 1.88 0.41 -11.55
N GLU A 127 3.06 0.37 -11.22
CA GLU A 127 3.62 1.32 -10.54
C GLU A 127 3.59 2.49 -11.25
N ASP A 128 3.89 2.48 -12.41
CA ASP A 128 3.98 3.64 -13.15
C ASP A 128 2.60 4.08 -13.29
N ASP A 129 1.70 3.21 -13.28
CA ASP A 129 0.37 3.59 -13.48
C ASP A 129 -0.24 3.95 -12.21
N LEU A 130 0.34 3.56 -11.14
CA LEU A 130 -0.23 3.89 -9.90
C LEU A 130 -0.01 5.34 -9.72
N PRO A 131 -0.89 6.02 -9.13
CA PRO A 131 -0.81 7.42 -8.91
C PRO A 131 0.35 7.78 -8.00
N PHE A 132 1.19 6.92 -7.71
CA PHE A 132 2.32 7.31 -6.89
C PHE A 132 3.58 6.61 -7.37
#